data_f68ea92ff4bef0d6e2be327ce923ae9d
#
_entry.id   f68ea92ff4bef0d6e2be327ce923ae9d
#
_cell.length_a   1.000
_cell.length_b   1.000
_cell.length_c   1.000
_cell.angle_alpha   90.00
_cell.angle_beta   90.00
_cell.angle_gamma   90.00
#
_symmetry.space_group_name_H-M   'P 1'
#
loop_
_entity.id
_entity.type
_entity.pdbx_description
1 polymer ?
#
loop_
_entity_poly.entity_id
_entity_poly.type
_entity_poly.pdbx_seq_one_letter_code
_entity_poly.pdbx_strand_id
1 'polypeptide(L)'
;MTEQKDDIIDFTAIINRVKYPFVLLKKHYKLSLVYVFVAVTLSLVLKLTLPPVYSGSFIIKSNEDKDLYFLNMLMDLQSLVKDNDHTGTARELNVPEIDAALLKKITLDLIFNSRGTDSSKAVVITFNMSEQNKFIGLQDALITYLENNPHYQKLRGMRISNIDNLSKKITRDIIEMDSVKKIIIDNIKPAVTSGNGLVYNVPVDPYKAYEINMARYKEQLGLINKQKDQSSFELMKTCVVSKKPIWPKLSMLVLLLVPISLLVFAIHAHIKENNNLIK
;
A
#
# COMPACT_ATOMS: atom_id res chain seq x y z
N MET A 1 -20.94 -18.10 -61.90
CA MET A 1 -19.95 -17.01 -61.85
C MET A 1 -20.63 -15.89 -61.07
N THR A 2 -20.33 -15.83 -59.78
CA THR A 2 -20.78 -14.74 -58.90
C THR A 2 -19.72 -13.68 -58.91
N GLU A 3 -20.07 -12.49 -59.47
CA GLU A 3 -19.23 -11.30 -59.43
C GLU A 3 -18.99 -10.91 -57.96
N GLN A 4 -17.77 -11.03 -57.52
CA GLN A 4 -17.28 -10.52 -56.28
C GLN A 4 -17.15 -9.01 -56.47
N LYS A 5 -18.13 -8.25 -55.94
CA LYS A 5 -18.11 -6.81 -55.89
C LYS A 5 -17.00 -6.42 -54.88
N ASP A 6 -15.85 -6.01 -55.41
CA ASP A 6 -14.78 -5.42 -54.61
C ASP A 6 -15.33 -4.16 -53.94
N ASP A 7 -15.58 -4.24 -52.62
CA ASP A 7 -15.89 -3.10 -51.77
C ASP A 7 -14.63 -2.20 -51.69
N ILE A 8 -14.41 -1.43 -52.75
CA ILE A 8 -13.41 -0.37 -52.72
C ILE A 8 -13.90 0.68 -51.72
N ILE A 9 -13.25 0.69 -50.55
CA ILE A 9 -13.49 1.68 -49.50
C ILE A 9 -13.20 3.06 -50.11
N ASP A 10 -14.23 3.83 -50.37
CA ASP A 10 -14.09 5.20 -50.89
C ASP A 10 -13.54 6.14 -49.80
N PHE A 11 -12.23 6.23 -49.74
CA PHE A 11 -11.51 7.11 -48.84
C PHE A 11 -11.93 8.58 -48.94
N THR A 12 -12.37 9.03 -50.12
CA THR A 12 -12.89 10.38 -50.34
C THR A 12 -14.19 10.62 -49.62
N ALA A 13 -15.07 9.63 -49.59
CA ALA A 13 -16.32 9.70 -48.84
C ALA A 13 -16.04 9.73 -47.31
N ILE A 14 -15.08 8.97 -46.84
CA ILE A 14 -14.68 8.97 -45.42
C ILE A 14 -14.09 10.34 -45.04
N ILE A 15 -13.16 10.87 -45.83
CA ILE A 15 -12.54 12.18 -45.60
C ILE A 15 -13.58 13.29 -45.57
N ASN A 16 -14.55 13.25 -46.47
CA ASN A 16 -15.62 14.23 -46.51
C ASN A 16 -16.56 14.12 -45.31
N ARG A 17 -16.86 12.91 -44.84
CA ARG A 17 -17.66 12.69 -43.62
C ARG A 17 -16.94 13.23 -42.38
N VAL A 18 -15.61 13.09 -42.30
CA VAL A 18 -14.80 13.60 -41.18
C VAL A 18 -14.68 15.13 -41.25
N LYS A 19 -14.58 15.73 -42.43
CA LYS A 19 -14.50 17.20 -42.61
C LYS A 19 -15.83 17.90 -42.33
N TYR A 20 -16.95 17.24 -42.53
CA TYR A 20 -18.28 17.84 -42.42
C TYR A 20 -18.57 18.51 -41.07
N PRO A 21 -18.30 17.91 -39.91
CA PRO A 21 -18.48 18.57 -38.61
C PRO A 21 -17.63 19.82 -38.44
N PHE A 22 -16.43 19.88 -39.03
CA PHE A 22 -15.57 21.06 -38.97
C PHE A 22 -16.09 22.21 -39.83
N VAL A 23 -16.71 21.90 -40.96
CA VAL A 23 -17.39 22.88 -41.80
C VAL A 23 -18.61 23.46 -41.09
N LEU A 24 -19.41 22.59 -40.42
CA LEU A 24 -20.54 23.03 -39.59
C LEU A 24 -20.11 23.92 -38.43
N LEU A 25 -19.01 23.55 -37.74
CA LEU A 25 -18.39 24.35 -36.67
C LEU A 25 -18.02 25.76 -37.16
N LYS A 26 -17.40 25.88 -38.35
CA LYS A 26 -17.01 27.15 -38.92
C LYS A 26 -18.22 27.97 -39.35
N LYS A 27 -19.23 27.35 -39.94
CA LYS A 27 -20.45 28.01 -40.42
C LYS A 27 -21.32 28.53 -39.25
N HIS A 28 -21.42 27.76 -38.15
CA HIS A 28 -22.25 28.08 -37.00
C HIS A 28 -21.43 28.34 -35.72
N TYR A 29 -20.29 29.02 -35.85
CA TYR A 29 -19.33 29.19 -34.74
C TYR A 29 -19.92 29.86 -33.48
N LYS A 30 -20.85 30.83 -33.65
CA LYS A 30 -21.53 31.47 -32.52
C LYS A 30 -22.39 30.46 -31.72
N LEU A 31 -23.03 29.55 -32.41
CA LEU A 31 -23.85 28.51 -31.76
C LEU A 31 -22.95 27.47 -31.10
N SER A 32 -21.83 27.04 -31.75
CA SER A 32 -20.88 26.10 -31.14
C SER A 32 -20.26 26.65 -29.85
N LEU A 33 -20.00 27.96 -29.82
CA LEU A 33 -19.43 28.64 -28.64
C LEU A 33 -20.43 28.59 -27.46
N VAL A 34 -21.71 28.71 -27.69
CA VAL A 34 -22.76 28.55 -26.67
C VAL A 34 -22.72 27.13 -26.10
N TYR A 35 -22.63 26.10 -26.94
CA TYR A 35 -22.55 24.71 -26.49
C TYR A 35 -21.33 24.43 -25.66
N VAL A 36 -20.17 24.94 -26.08
CA VAL A 36 -18.93 24.83 -25.29
C VAL A 36 -19.05 25.55 -23.95
N PHE A 37 -19.63 26.75 -23.92
CA PHE A 37 -19.84 27.50 -22.69
C PHE A 37 -20.80 26.75 -21.73
N VAL A 38 -21.85 26.15 -22.22
CA VAL A 38 -22.77 25.31 -21.42
C VAL A 38 -22.03 24.10 -20.87
N ALA A 39 -21.21 23.42 -21.68
CA ALA A 39 -20.42 22.28 -21.21
C ALA A 39 -19.42 22.64 -20.09
N VAL A 40 -18.73 23.78 -20.23
CA VAL A 40 -17.80 24.28 -19.20
C VAL A 40 -18.56 24.65 -17.93
N THR A 41 -19.69 25.34 -18.04
CA THR A 41 -20.52 25.69 -16.88
C THR A 41 -21.04 24.43 -16.18
N LEU A 42 -21.52 23.44 -16.93
CA LEU A 42 -21.97 22.16 -16.40
C LEU A 42 -20.82 21.39 -15.70
N SER A 43 -19.60 21.44 -16.27
CA SER A 43 -18.41 20.86 -15.65
C SER A 43 -18.09 21.52 -14.29
N LEU A 44 -18.27 22.83 -14.19
CA LEU A 44 -18.06 23.58 -12.96
C LEU A 44 -19.12 23.21 -11.90
N VAL A 45 -20.38 23.15 -12.30
CA VAL A 45 -21.49 22.73 -11.42
C VAL A 45 -21.25 21.33 -10.91
N LEU A 46 -20.92 20.37 -11.78
CA LEU A 46 -20.62 18.99 -11.38
C LEU A 46 -19.43 18.91 -10.43
N LYS A 47 -18.37 19.70 -10.65
CA LYS A 47 -17.23 19.75 -9.72
C LYS A 47 -17.64 20.23 -8.33
N LEU A 48 -18.59 21.14 -8.22
CA LEU A 48 -19.05 21.70 -6.94
C LEU A 48 -20.05 20.79 -6.22
N THR A 49 -20.84 20.02 -6.97
CA THR A 49 -21.89 19.15 -6.41
C THR A 49 -21.41 17.74 -6.07
N LEU A 50 -20.38 17.23 -6.77
CA LEU A 50 -19.88 15.89 -6.53
C LEU A 50 -18.98 15.88 -5.29
N PRO A 51 -19.10 14.87 -4.40
CA PRO A 51 -18.27 14.76 -3.21
C PRO A 51 -16.78 14.63 -3.59
N PRO A 52 -15.90 15.38 -2.92
CA PRO A 52 -14.46 15.27 -3.16
C PRO A 52 -13.95 13.91 -2.71
N VAL A 53 -12.99 13.34 -3.44
CA VAL A 53 -12.28 12.12 -3.07
C VAL A 53 -10.80 12.45 -2.89
N TYR A 54 -10.25 12.07 -1.76
CA TYR A 54 -8.84 12.22 -1.40
C TYR A 54 -8.13 10.87 -1.50
N SER A 55 -6.83 10.90 -1.69
CA SER A 55 -5.98 9.70 -1.68
C SER A 55 -4.99 9.79 -0.53
N GLY A 56 -4.82 8.71 0.19
CA GLY A 56 -3.80 8.56 1.21
C GLY A 56 -3.10 7.23 1.05
N SER A 57 -1.78 7.20 1.26
CA SER A 57 -0.99 5.99 1.16
C SER A 57 -0.10 5.79 2.39
N PHE A 58 0.06 4.55 2.80
CA PHE A 58 0.96 4.12 3.87
C PHE A 58 1.61 2.79 3.50
N ILE A 59 2.65 2.42 4.23
CA ILE A 59 3.45 1.22 3.95
C ILE A 59 3.45 0.34 5.19
N ILE A 60 3.04 -0.90 5.02
CA ILE A 60 3.12 -1.93 6.04
C ILE A 60 4.05 -3.06 5.61
N LYS A 61 4.70 -3.67 6.61
CA LYS A 61 5.54 -4.85 6.45
C LYS A 61 5.09 -5.92 7.44
N SER A 62 5.01 -7.18 7.01
CA SER A 62 4.81 -8.31 7.90
C SER A 62 6.15 -8.76 8.48
N ASN A 63 6.20 -8.96 9.80
CA ASN A 63 7.34 -9.53 10.51
C ASN A 63 7.23 -11.05 10.68
N GLU A 64 6.07 -11.64 10.44
CA GLU A 64 5.76 -13.06 10.69
C GLU A 64 5.74 -13.90 9.41
N ASP A 65 5.28 -13.31 8.31
CA ASP A 65 4.84 -14.08 7.15
C ASP A 65 5.88 -14.10 6.03
N LYS A 66 6.30 -15.30 5.63
CA LYS A 66 7.14 -15.50 4.46
C LYS A 66 6.31 -15.57 3.16
N ASP A 67 5.02 -15.89 3.24
CA ASP A 67 4.21 -16.28 2.09
C ASP A 67 3.19 -15.21 1.64
N LEU A 68 3.24 -14.00 2.18
CA LEU A 68 2.33 -12.90 1.81
C LEU A 68 0.83 -13.23 2.01
N TYR A 69 0.50 -14.11 2.97
CA TYR A 69 -0.90 -14.46 3.27
C TYR A 69 -1.76 -13.22 3.57
N PHE A 70 -1.18 -12.21 4.25
CA PHE A 70 -1.88 -10.96 4.51
C PHE A 70 -2.30 -10.22 3.23
N LEU A 71 -1.62 -10.46 2.10
CA LEU A 71 -2.01 -9.88 0.83
C LEU A 71 -3.37 -10.41 0.37
N ASN A 72 -3.63 -11.70 0.58
CA ASN A 72 -4.94 -12.29 0.27
C ASN A 72 -6.04 -11.63 1.12
N MET A 73 -5.80 -11.45 2.42
CA MET A 73 -6.74 -10.74 3.30
C MET A 73 -7.02 -9.31 2.82
N LEU A 74 -5.98 -8.60 2.38
CA LEU A 74 -6.11 -7.26 1.80
C LEU A 74 -6.87 -7.27 0.46
N MET A 75 -6.67 -8.30 -0.37
CA MET A 75 -7.41 -8.47 -1.62
C MET A 75 -8.89 -8.78 -1.37
N ASP A 76 -9.20 -9.58 -0.34
CA ASP A 76 -10.59 -9.84 0.07
C ASP A 76 -11.27 -8.55 0.51
N LEU A 77 -10.60 -7.76 1.36
CA LEU A 77 -11.09 -6.44 1.76
C LEU A 77 -11.24 -5.49 0.57
N GLN A 78 -10.29 -5.50 -0.36
CA GLN A 78 -10.37 -4.71 -1.60
C GLN A 78 -11.60 -5.10 -2.43
N SER A 79 -11.94 -6.39 -2.49
CA SER A 79 -13.13 -6.88 -3.18
C SER A 79 -14.42 -6.36 -2.53
N LEU A 80 -14.54 -6.44 -1.20
CA LEU A 80 -15.69 -5.90 -0.46
C LEU A 80 -15.90 -4.41 -0.77
N VAL A 81 -14.81 -3.62 -0.72
CA VAL A 81 -14.87 -2.18 -1.04
C VAL A 81 -15.26 -1.94 -2.51
N LYS A 82 -14.74 -2.73 -3.44
CA LYS A 82 -15.06 -2.64 -4.86
C LYS A 82 -16.52 -2.95 -5.14
N ASP A 83 -17.10 -3.90 -4.43
CA ASP A 83 -18.48 -4.32 -4.56
C ASP A 83 -19.46 -3.41 -3.79
N ASN A 84 -18.93 -2.35 -3.13
CA ASN A 84 -19.66 -1.43 -2.26
C ASN A 84 -20.39 -2.13 -1.09
N ASP A 85 -19.85 -3.26 -0.61
CA ASP A 85 -20.34 -3.93 0.59
C ASP A 85 -19.82 -3.19 1.83
N HIS A 86 -20.52 -2.11 2.20
CA HIS A 86 -20.14 -1.28 3.35
C HIS A 86 -20.32 -2.02 4.67
N THR A 87 -21.32 -2.86 4.78
CA THR A 87 -21.61 -3.65 5.98
C THR A 87 -20.52 -4.72 6.19
N GLY A 88 -20.15 -5.45 5.13
CA GLY A 88 -19.03 -6.39 5.15
C GLY A 88 -17.71 -5.72 5.50
N THR A 89 -17.40 -4.60 4.85
CA THR A 89 -16.19 -3.80 5.11
C THR A 89 -16.15 -3.30 6.56
N ALA A 90 -17.26 -2.80 7.08
CA ALA A 90 -17.38 -2.30 8.46
C ALA A 90 -17.13 -3.42 9.48
N ARG A 91 -17.70 -4.60 9.23
CA ARG A 91 -17.53 -5.79 10.10
C ARG A 91 -16.08 -6.26 10.11
N GLU A 92 -15.44 -6.38 8.95
CA GLU A 92 -14.05 -6.84 8.85
C GLU A 92 -13.06 -5.84 9.50
N LEU A 93 -13.23 -4.54 9.27
CA LEU A 93 -12.38 -3.51 9.86
C LEU A 93 -12.76 -3.14 11.29
N ASN A 94 -13.89 -3.64 11.80
CA ASN A 94 -14.45 -3.25 13.10
C ASN A 94 -14.62 -1.72 13.26
N VAL A 95 -15.17 -1.08 12.22
CA VAL A 95 -15.45 0.36 12.18
C VAL A 95 -16.95 0.60 11.98
N PRO A 96 -17.47 1.79 12.28
CA PRO A 96 -18.85 2.17 11.96
C PRO A 96 -19.10 2.06 10.43
N GLU A 97 -20.28 1.61 10.04
CA GLU A 97 -20.66 1.45 8.63
C GLU A 97 -20.58 2.77 7.85
N ILE A 98 -20.83 3.89 8.53
CA ILE A 98 -20.66 5.24 7.95
C ILE A 98 -19.19 5.48 7.54
N ASP A 99 -18.23 5.08 8.36
CA ASP A 99 -16.80 5.23 8.07
C ASP A 99 -16.37 4.29 6.94
N ALA A 100 -16.89 3.06 6.92
CA ALA A 100 -16.68 2.13 5.80
C ALA A 100 -17.25 2.65 4.48
N ALA A 101 -18.39 3.33 4.49
CA ALA A 101 -19.01 3.93 3.31
C ALA A 101 -18.19 5.10 2.72
N LEU A 102 -17.33 5.75 3.52
CA LEU A 102 -16.41 6.77 3.05
C LEU A 102 -15.27 6.20 2.20
N LEU A 103 -14.92 4.93 2.38
CA LEU A 103 -13.86 4.23 1.66
C LEU A 103 -14.35 3.82 0.27
N LYS A 104 -13.82 4.47 -0.77
CA LYS A 104 -14.27 4.26 -2.16
C LYS A 104 -13.42 3.26 -2.93
N LYS A 105 -12.14 3.15 -2.56
CA LYS A 105 -11.21 2.26 -3.25
C LYS A 105 -10.01 1.94 -2.36
N ILE A 106 -9.55 0.70 -2.42
CA ILE A 106 -8.25 0.27 -1.92
C ILE A 106 -7.39 -0.13 -3.12
N THR A 107 -6.13 0.29 -3.14
CA THR A 107 -5.14 -0.17 -4.12
C THR A 107 -3.93 -0.70 -3.37
N LEU A 108 -3.40 -1.84 -3.82
CA LEU A 108 -2.30 -2.56 -3.21
C LEU A 108 -1.16 -2.63 -4.21
N ASP A 109 0.02 -2.12 -3.82
CA ASP A 109 1.23 -2.17 -4.63
C ASP A 109 2.35 -2.83 -3.84
N LEU A 110 2.94 -3.90 -4.38
CA LEU A 110 4.04 -4.61 -3.75
C LEU A 110 5.35 -3.86 -3.96
N ILE A 111 6.10 -3.64 -2.88
CA ILE A 111 7.46 -3.14 -2.97
C ILE A 111 8.42 -4.33 -3.09
N PHE A 112 8.94 -4.53 -4.30
CA PHE A 112 10.02 -5.49 -4.52
C PHE A 112 11.37 -4.82 -4.31
N ASN A 113 12.13 -5.29 -3.33
CA ASN A 113 13.51 -4.82 -3.16
C ASN A 113 14.39 -5.50 -4.22
N SER A 114 14.91 -4.73 -5.18
CA SER A 114 15.71 -5.21 -6.32
C SER A 114 17.10 -5.76 -5.94
N ARG A 115 17.47 -5.73 -4.67
CA ARG A 115 18.76 -6.24 -4.15
C ARG A 115 18.63 -7.61 -3.47
N GLY A 116 18.05 -8.56 -4.13
CA GLY A 116 18.30 -10.00 -4.15
C GLY A 116 18.43 -10.85 -2.87
N THR A 117 18.47 -10.32 -1.65
CA THR A 117 18.73 -11.13 -0.44
C THR A 117 17.72 -10.96 0.70
N ASP A 118 16.97 -9.88 0.74
CA ASP A 118 15.85 -9.71 1.67
C ASP A 118 14.65 -9.24 0.86
N SER A 119 13.77 -10.14 0.51
CA SER A 119 12.45 -9.79 -0.01
C SER A 119 11.69 -9.10 1.13
N SER A 120 11.95 -7.80 1.31
CA SER A 120 11.17 -6.99 2.23
C SER A 120 9.74 -6.99 1.73
N LYS A 121 8.91 -7.76 2.39
CA LYS A 121 7.50 -7.98 2.07
C LYS A 121 6.70 -6.79 2.55
N ALA A 122 7.01 -5.63 1.98
CA ALA A 122 6.30 -4.40 2.24
C ALA A 122 5.26 -4.17 1.15
N VAL A 123 4.09 -3.71 1.58
CA VAL A 123 2.97 -3.37 0.70
C VAL A 123 2.63 -1.91 0.89
N VAL A 124 2.54 -1.18 -0.21
CA VAL A 124 1.94 0.15 -0.23
C VAL A 124 0.43 -0.03 -0.33
N ILE A 125 -0.28 0.48 0.64
CA ILE A 125 -1.73 0.48 0.66
C ILE A 125 -2.18 1.92 0.39
N THR A 126 -3.00 2.10 -0.62
CA THR A 126 -3.56 3.40 -0.98
C THR A 126 -5.07 3.35 -0.81
N PHE A 127 -5.60 4.23 0.04
CA PHE A 127 -7.02 4.46 0.22
C PHE A 127 -7.49 5.66 -0.58
N ASN A 128 -8.66 5.57 -1.19
CA ASN A 128 -9.40 6.69 -1.73
C ASN A 128 -10.67 6.89 -0.91
N MET A 129 -10.80 8.06 -0.28
CA MET A 129 -11.88 8.35 0.68
C MET A 129 -12.48 9.72 0.47
N SER A 130 -13.72 9.89 0.92
CA SER A 130 -14.43 11.18 0.82
C SER A 130 -14.01 12.18 1.91
N GLU A 131 -13.42 11.75 3.04
CA GLU A 131 -13.02 12.59 4.17
C GLU A 131 -11.56 12.40 4.54
N GLN A 132 -10.84 13.53 4.72
CA GLN A 132 -9.40 13.50 5.03
C GLN A 132 -9.09 13.10 6.49
N ASN A 133 -9.94 13.43 7.43
CA ASN A 133 -9.72 13.20 8.86
C ASN A 133 -9.85 11.73 9.27
N LYS A 134 -10.44 10.88 8.43
CA LYS A 134 -10.70 9.46 8.71
C LYS A 134 -9.58 8.51 8.27
N PHE A 135 -8.58 9.00 7.50
CA PHE A 135 -7.52 8.15 6.97
C PHE A 135 -6.70 7.43 8.05
N ILE A 136 -6.33 8.15 9.12
CA ILE A 136 -5.53 7.56 10.22
C ILE A 136 -6.35 6.50 10.96
N GLY A 137 -7.61 6.79 11.27
CA GLY A 137 -8.48 5.82 11.94
C GLY A 137 -8.68 4.53 11.13
N LEU A 138 -8.83 4.63 9.81
CA LEU A 138 -8.93 3.45 8.94
C LEU A 138 -7.59 2.73 8.74
N GLN A 139 -6.45 3.44 8.75
CA GLN A 139 -5.13 2.81 8.79
C GLN A 139 -4.99 1.94 10.05
N ASP A 140 -5.32 2.48 11.21
CA ASP A 140 -5.21 1.78 12.49
C ASP A 140 -6.19 0.60 12.57
N ALA A 141 -7.40 0.78 12.06
CA ALA A 141 -8.39 -0.29 11.94
C ALA A 141 -7.89 -1.44 11.05
N LEU A 142 -7.24 -1.11 9.92
CA LEU A 142 -6.67 -2.12 9.03
C LEU A 142 -5.53 -2.90 9.70
N ILE A 143 -4.63 -2.22 10.41
CA ILE A 143 -3.54 -2.89 11.14
C ILE A 143 -4.14 -3.82 12.20
N THR A 144 -5.14 -3.34 12.94
CA THR A 144 -5.85 -4.12 13.96
C THR A 144 -6.55 -5.34 13.35
N TYR A 145 -7.19 -5.20 12.18
CA TYR A 145 -7.80 -6.30 11.44
C TYR A 145 -6.77 -7.38 11.09
N LEU A 146 -5.62 -7.00 10.58
CA LEU A 146 -4.54 -7.93 10.25
C LEU A 146 -3.97 -8.62 11.50
N GLU A 147 -3.74 -7.88 12.58
CA GLU A 147 -3.18 -8.42 13.83
C GLU A 147 -4.14 -9.35 14.57
N ASN A 148 -5.45 -9.09 14.47
CA ASN A 148 -6.47 -9.91 15.10
C ASN A 148 -6.81 -11.20 14.34
N ASN A 149 -6.26 -11.39 13.14
CA ASN A 149 -6.45 -12.63 12.39
C ASN A 149 -5.86 -13.82 13.16
N PRO A 150 -6.62 -14.93 13.35
CA PRO A 150 -6.19 -16.11 14.10
C PRO A 150 -4.87 -16.72 13.60
N HIS A 151 -4.60 -16.63 12.30
CA HIS A 151 -3.34 -17.10 11.72
C HIS A 151 -2.14 -16.31 12.27
N TYR A 152 -2.22 -14.96 12.26
CA TYR A 152 -1.14 -14.12 12.77
C TYR A 152 -1.01 -14.17 14.29
N GLN A 153 -2.09 -14.29 15.01
CA GLN A 153 -2.07 -14.53 16.47
C GLN A 153 -1.34 -15.84 16.79
N LYS A 154 -1.57 -16.89 16.03
CA LYS A 154 -0.88 -18.19 16.18
C LYS A 154 0.62 -18.04 15.86
N LEU A 155 0.99 -17.41 14.75
CA LEU A 155 2.39 -17.19 14.38
C LEU A 155 3.13 -16.36 15.43
N ARG A 156 2.52 -15.29 15.93
CA ARG A 156 3.05 -14.48 17.03
C ARG A 156 3.23 -15.31 18.30
N GLY A 157 2.26 -16.14 18.65
CA GLY A 157 2.36 -17.05 19.80
C GLY A 157 3.54 -18.03 19.67
N MET A 158 3.74 -18.61 18.48
CA MET A 158 4.87 -19.49 18.20
C MET A 158 6.21 -18.74 18.28
N ARG A 159 6.29 -17.53 17.73
CA ARG A 159 7.48 -16.67 17.82
C ARG A 159 7.82 -16.37 19.28
N ILE A 160 6.86 -15.91 20.08
CA ILE A 160 7.07 -15.60 21.49
C ILE A 160 7.55 -16.85 22.26
N SER A 161 6.92 -18.00 22.03
CA SER A 161 7.35 -19.26 22.65
C SER A 161 8.79 -19.64 22.29
N ASN A 162 9.16 -19.50 21.01
CA ASN A 162 10.54 -19.77 20.57
C ASN A 162 11.54 -18.80 21.19
N ILE A 163 11.21 -17.52 21.29
CA ILE A 163 12.02 -16.48 21.95
C ILE A 163 12.19 -16.81 23.43
N ASP A 164 11.13 -17.20 24.13
CA ASP A 164 11.19 -17.57 25.55
C ASP A 164 12.08 -18.80 25.79
N ASN A 165 11.98 -19.80 24.93
CA ASN A 165 12.83 -20.98 25.00
C ASN A 165 14.31 -20.65 24.75
N LEU A 166 14.58 -19.80 23.75
CA LEU A 166 15.93 -19.34 23.44
C LEU A 166 16.52 -18.47 24.57
N SER A 167 15.72 -17.56 25.11
CA SER A 167 16.07 -16.72 26.27
C SER A 167 16.42 -17.57 27.49
N LYS A 168 15.61 -18.58 27.80
CA LYS A 168 15.88 -19.53 28.91
C LYS A 168 17.18 -20.29 28.67
N LYS A 169 17.45 -20.74 27.43
CA LYS A 169 18.70 -21.42 27.09
C LYS A 169 19.90 -20.51 27.30
N ILE A 170 19.90 -19.30 26.75
CA ILE A 170 20.99 -18.34 26.91
C ILE A 170 21.22 -17.98 28.38
N THR A 171 20.13 -17.80 29.16
CA THR A 171 20.26 -17.53 30.59
C THR A 171 20.92 -18.68 31.31
N ARG A 172 20.63 -19.93 30.96
CA ARG A 172 21.31 -21.12 31.52
C ARG A 172 22.79 -21.15 31.15
N ASP A 173 23.10 -20.90 29.86
CA ASP A 173 24.48 -20.87 29.37
C ASP A 173 25.29 -19.79 30.10
N ILE A 174 24.68 -18.63 30.41
CA ILE A 174 25.31 -17.57 31.22
C ILE A 174 25.64 -18.08 32.64
N ILE A 175 24.72 -18.75 33.29
CA ILE A 175 24.93 -19.30 34.65
C ILE A 175 26.02 -20.38 34.66
N GLU A 176 26.04 -21.26 33.67
CA GLU A 176 27.06 -22.27 33.49
C GLU A 176 28.46 -21.63 33.28
N MET A 177 28.55 -20.60 32.45
CA MET A 177 29.78 -19.85 32.24
C MET A 177 30.27 -19.13 33.52
N ASP A 178 29.36 -18.56 34.32
CA ASP A 178 29.74 -17.95 35.61
C ASP A 178 30.34 -18.99 36.58
N SER A 179 29.85 -20.24 36.53
CA SER A 179 30.42 -21.35 37.31
C SER A 179 31.83 -21.70 36.82
N VAL A 180 32.06 -21.74 35.49
CA VAL A 180 33.40 -21.98 34.91
C VAL A 180 34.37 -20.86 35.29
N LYS A 181 33.91 -19.58 35.30
CA LYS A 181 34.72 -18.45 35.78
C LYS A 181 35.23 -18.67 37.18
N LYS A 182 34.37 -19.12 38.09
CA LYS A 182 34.76 -19.39 39.49
C LYS A 182 35.86 -20.45 39.57
N ILE A 183 35.71 -21.54 38.79
CA ILE A 183 36.74 -22.61 38.73
C ILE A 183 38.08 -22.09 38.19
N ILE A 184 38.05 -21.24 37.14
CA ILE A 184 39.25 -20.63 36.55
C ILE A 184 39.96 -19.76 37.60
N ILE A 185 39.21 -18.88 38.29
CA ILE A 185 39.79 -17.99 39.32
C ILE A 185 40.37 -18.77 40.49
N ASP A 186 39.67 -19.81 40.98
CA ASP A 186 40.10 -20.61 42.09
C ASP A 186 41.36 -21.44 41.75
N ASN A 187 41.54 -21.86 40.50
CA ASN A 187 42.73 -22.60 40.06
C ASN A 187 43.94 -21.71 39.69
N ILE A 188 43.72 -20.43 39.32
CA ILE A 188 44.82 -19.49 39.00
C ILE A 188 45.48 -18.94 40.28
N LYS A 189 44.70 -18.72 41.35
CA LYS A 189 45.22 -18.19 42.63
C LYS A 189 46.38 -19.00 43.25
N PRO A 190 46.41 -20.36 43.26
CA PRO A 190 47.50 -21.11 43.81
C PRO A 190 48.80 -21.08 42.99
N ALA A 191 48.68 -20.89 41.67
CA ALA A 191 49.87 -20.89 40.79
C ALA A 191 50.72 -19.62 40.92
N VAL A 192 50.17 -18.53 41.43
CA VAL A 192 50.89 -17.26 41.66
C VAL A 192 51.69 -17.28 42.99
N THR A 193 51.36 -18.16 43.96
CA THR A 193 51.94 -18.24 45.27
C THR A 193 53.05 -19.25 45.36
N SER A 194 53.26 -20.20 44.45
CA SER A 194 54.37 -21.14 44.41
C SER A 194 55.43 -20.64 43.43
N GLY A 195 56.44 -19.99 43.97
CA GLY A 195 57.52 -19.31 43.27
C GLY A 195 58.48 -20.19 42.46
N ASN A 196 58.02 -21.18 41.71
CA ASN A 196 58.81 -21.93 40.74
C ASN A 196 58.33 -21.59 39.34
N GLY A 197 59.09 -20.77 38.64
CA GLY A 197 58.82 -20.18 37.35
C GLY A 197 58.57 -21.17 36.20
N LEU A 198 57.41 -21.73 36.12
CA LEU A 198 56.82 -22.23 34.86
C LEU A 198 55.88 -21.18 34.34
N VAL A 199 56.43 -20.28 33.54
CA VAL A 199 55.62 -19.39 32.71
C VAL A 199 54.89 -20.29 31.68
N TYR A 200 53.70 -20.71 32.00
CA TYR A 200 52.80 -21.23 30.97
C TYR A 200 52.45 -20.04 30.05
N ASN A 201 53.05 -20.00 28.87
CA ASN A 201 52.56 -19.21 27.75
C ASN A 201 51.21 -19.79 27.34
N VAL A 202 50.15 -19.44 28.06
CA VAL A 202 48.77 -19.66 27.60
C VAL A 202 48.51 -18.58 26.54
N PRO A 203 48.41 -18.92 25.24
CA PRO A 203 48.36 -17.92 24.17
C PRO A 203 47.13 -17.03 24.19
N VAL A 204 46.15 -17.36 25.02
CA VAL A 204 44.93 -16.58 25.21
C VAL A 204 44.61 -16.55 26.70
N ASP A 205 44.49 -15.36 27.26
CA ASP A 205 44.00 -15.18 28.62
C ASP A 205 42.59 -15.78 28.74
N PRO A 206 42.40 -16.91 29.45
CA PRO A 206 41.09 -17.58 29.54
C PRO A 206 40.01 -16.66 30.13
N TYR A 207 40.41 -15.71 30.96
CA TYR A 207 39.55 -14.72 31.55
C TYR A 207 39.02 -13.74 30.50
N LYS A 208 39.89 -13.28 29.60
CA LYS A 208 39.50 -12.39 28.51
C LYS A 208 38.56 -13.05 27.50
N ALA A 209 38.81 -14.34 27.19
CA ALA A 209 37.90 -15.13 26.34
C ALA A 209 36.52 -15.29 27.00
N TYR A 210 36.46 -15.52 28.30
CA TYR A 210 35.24 -15.57 29.08
C TYR A 210 34.50 -14.23 29.01
N GLU A 211 35.14 -13.11 29.26
CA GLU A 211 34.50 -11.78 29.23
C GLU A 211 33.88 -11.47 27.86
N ILE A 212 34.57 -11.77 26.78
CA ILE A 212 34.09 -11.56 25.41
C ILE A 212 32.85 -12.40 25.16
N ASN A 213 32.84 -13.68 25.55
CA ASN A 213 31.72 -14.56 25.35
C ASN A 213 30.50 -14.13 26.19
N MET A 214 30.74 -13.74 27.45
CA MET A 214 29.70 -13.24 28.33
C MET A 214 29.04 -11.96 27.78
N ALA A 215 29.81 -11.02 27.24
CA ALA A 215 29.31 -9.82 26.62
C ALA A 215 28.42 -10.15 25.40
N ARG A 216 28.84 -11.10 24.56
CA ARG A 216 28.09 -11.59 23.41
C ARG A 216 26.73 -12.20 23.83
N TYR A 217 26.72 -13.05 24.85
CA TYR A 217 25.47 -13.66 25.34
C TYR A 217 24.50 -12.62 25.89
N LYS A 218 24.97 -11.62 26.63
CA LYS A 218 24.15 -10.52 27.14
C LYS A 218 23.59 -9.66 26.02
N GLU A 219 24.40 -9.39 25.01
CA GLU A 219 23.93 -8.66 23.79
C GLU A 219 22.87 -9.45 23.05
N GLN A 220 23.08 -10.75 22.81
CA GLN A 220 22.10 -11.63 22.18
C GLN A 220 20.78 -11.67 22.96
N LEU A 221 20.84 -11.77 24.28
CA LEU A 221 19.66 -11.76 25.13
C LEU A 221 18.88 -10.43 25.00
N GLY A 222 19.60 -9.31 24.92
CA GLY A 222 19.01 -8.00 24.70
C GLY A 222 18.29 -7.89 23.35
N LEU A 223 18.91 -8.41 22.27
CA LEU A 223 18.32 -8.43 20.93
C LEU A 223 17.07 -9.33 20.87
N ILE A 224 17.12 -10.50 21.48
CA ILE A 224 16.01 -11.46 21.54
C ILE A 224 14.82 -10.87 22.28
N ASN A 225 15.06 -10.21 23.42
CA ASN A 225 13.99 -9.57 24.19
C ASN A 225 13.33 -8.43 23.41
N LYS A 226 14.08 -7.65 22.63
CA LYS A 226 13.49 -6.65 21.74
C LYS A 226 12.56 -7.24 20.67
N GLN A 227 12.88 -8.44 20.16
CA GLN A 227 12.04 -9.12 19.17
C GLN A 227 10.72 -9.63 19.76
N LYS A 228 10.66 -9.86 21.08
CA LYS A 228 9.45 -10.32 21.76
C LYS A 228 8.31 -9.29 21.70
N ASP A 229 8.68 -8.00 21.80
CA ASP A 229 7.70 -6.89 21.86
C ASP A 229 7.31 -6.37 20.47
N GLN A 230 7.89 -6.93 19.39
CA GLN A 230 7.53 -6.53 18.04
C GLN A 230 6.12 -6.97 17.69
N SER A 231 5.35 -6.08 17.07
CA SER A 231 4.05 -6.41 16.48
C SER A 231 4.23 -7.32 15.25
N SER A 232 3.17 -8.04 14.86
CA SER A 232 3.19 -8.87 13.66
C SER A 232 3.29 -8.03 12.38
N PHE A 233 2.80 -6.80 12.44
CA PHE A 233 2.88 -5.83 11.34
C PHE A 233 3.58 -4.56 11.77
N GLU A 234 4.53 -4.12 10.98
CA GLU A 234 5.28 -2.88 11.19
C GLU A 234 4.80 -1.82 10.22
N LEU A 235 4.41 -0.66 10.76
CA LEU A 235 4.07 0.51 9.97
C LEU A 235 5.36 1.23 9.56
N MET A 236 5.84 0.94 8.34
CA MET A 236 7.07 1.54 7.79
C MET A 236 6.89 3.03 7.46
N LYS A 237 5.67 3.42 7.09
CA LYS A 237 5.31 4.80 6.78
C LYS A 237 3.85 5.04 7.15
N THR A 238 3.61 6.07 7.94
CA THR A 238 2.25 6.53 8.28
C THR A 238 1.50 7.06 7.07
N CYS A 239 0.18 7.09 7.13
CA CYS A 239 -0.67 7.54 6.03
C CYS A 239 -0.37 9.00 5.67
N VAL A 240 0.04 9.22 4.43
CA VAL A 240 0.22 10.55 3.85
C VAL A 240 -0.97 10.83 2.94
N VAL A 241 -1.79 11.80 3.35
CA VAL A 241 -3.03 12.16 2.67
C VAL A 241 -2.80 13.32 1.72
N SER A 242 -3.39 13.25 0.52
CA SER A 242 -3.33 14.35 -0.46
C SER A 242 -4.06 15.58 0.06
N LYS A 243 -3.41 16.75 -0.02
CA LYS A 243 -4.01 18.03 0.40
C LYS A 243 -5.17 18.46 -0.50
N LYS A 244 -5.14 18.04 -1.77
CA LYS A 244 -6.18 18.36 -2.77
C LYS A 244 -6.93 17.10 -3.16
N PRO A 245 -8.24 17.18 -3.43
CA PRO A 245 -8.99 16.04 -3.91
C PRO A 245 -8.43 15.56 -5.25
N ILE A 246 -8.33 14.25 -5.42
CA ILE A 246 -7.92 13.60 -6.67
C ILE A 246 -9.08 13.55 -7.69
N TRP A 247 -10.32 13.62 -7.21
CA TRP A 247 -11.55 13.61 -7.99
C TRP A 247 -12.64 14.46 -7.30
N PRO A 248 -13.53 15.14 -8.03
CA PRO A 248 -13.52 15.33 -9.48
C PRO A 248 -12.49 16.38 -9.92
N LYS A 249 -11.71 16.07 -10.98
CA LYS A 249 -10.82 17.05 -11.61
C LYS A 249 -11.59 17.84 -12.68
N LEU A 250 -11.57 19.17 -12.60
CA LEU A 250 -12.24 20.03 -13.58
C LEU A 250 -11.77 19.73 -15.02
N SER A 251 -10.46 19.54 -15.21
CA SER A 251 -9.88 19.20 -16.50
C SER A 251 -10.45 17.92 -17.11
N MET A 252 -10.70 16.91 -16.29
CA MET A 252 -11.29 15.64 -16.74
C MET A 252 -12.77 15.79 -17.12
N LEU A 253 -13.53 16.56 -16.33
CA LEU A 253 -14.93 16.85 -16.63
C LEU A 253 -15.06 17.67 -17.92
N VAL A 254 -14.25 18.70 -18.11
CA VAL A 254 -14.21 19.51 -19.32
C VAL A 254 -13.83 18.65 -20.52
N LEU A 255 -12.77 17.82 -20.41
CA LEU A 255 -12.30 16.93 -21.48
C LEU A 255 -13.39 15.93 -21.92
N LEU A 256 -14.28 15.53 -21.02
CA LEU A 256 -15.37 14.60 -21.32
C LEU A 256 -16.62 15.34 -21.86
N LEU A 257 -17.00 16.45 -21.24
CA LEU A 257 -18.26 17.13 -21.57
C LEU A 257 -18.16 17.99 -22.85
N VAL A 258 -16.99 18.58 -23.15
CA VAL A 258 -16.84 19.41 -24.36
C VAL A 258 -17.00 18.60 -25.65
N PRO A 259 -16.36 17.44 -25.85
CA PRO A 259 -16.62 16.61 -27.03
C PRO A 259 -18.07 16.17 -27.17
N ILE A 260 -18.71 15.79 -26.06
CA ILE A 260 -20.14 15.41 -26.07
C ILE A 260 -21.00 16.59 -26.50
N SER A 261 -20.74 17.78 -25.97
CA SER A 261 -21.50 18.98 -26.35
C SER A 261 -21.33 19.36 -27.82
N LEU A 262 -20.11 19.17 -28.37
CA LEU A 262 -19.85 19.39 -29.80
C LEU A 262 -20.53 18.35 -30.68
N LEU A 263 -20.67 17.10 -30.25
CA LEU A 263 -21.48 16.09 -30.95
C LEU A 263 -22.96 16.49 -30.98
N VAL A 264 -23.52 16.90 -29.84
CA VAL A 264 -24.90 17.38 -29.76
C VAL A 264 -25.10 18.60 -30.65
N PHE A 265 -24.16 19.54 -30.64
CA PHE A 265 -24.15 20.69 -31.54
C PHE A 265 -24.19 20.26 -33.01
N ALA A 266 -23.33 19.31 -33.44
CA ALA A 266 -23.27 18.85 -34.82
C ALA A 266 -24.60 18.24 -35.28
N ILE A 267 -25.23 17.44 -34.41
CA ILE A 267 -26.58 16.87 -34.68
C ILE A 267 -27.60 18.00 -34.80
N HIS A 268 -27.61 18.94 -33.87
CA HIS A 268 -28.54 20.08 -33.89
C HIS A 268 -28.36 20.94 -35.18
N ALA A 269 -27.13 21.27 -35.53
CA ALA A 269 -26.83 22.06 -36.74
C ALA A 269 -27.24 21.34 -38.02
N HIS A 270 -27.03 20.01 -38.08
CA HIS A 270 -27.42 19.18 -39.20
C HIS A 270 -28.99 19.16 -39.39
N ILE A 271 -29.75 18.96 -38.31
CA ILE A 271 -31.23 19.01 -38.34
C ILE A 271 -31.71 20.38 -38.80
N LYS A 272 -31.09 21.46 -38.31
CA LYS A 272 -31.46 22.83 -38.68
C LYS A 272 -31.20 23.11 -40.16
N GLU A 273 -30.10 22.61 -40.73
CA GLU A 273 -29.81 22.75 -42.18
C GLU A 273 -30.83 21.98 -43.01
N ASN A 274 -31.17 20.75 -42.65
CA ASN A 274 -32.18 19.95 -43.37
C ASN A 274 -33.54 20.59 -43.33
N ASN A 275 -33.99 21.14 -42.20
CA ASN A 275 -35.27 21.82 -42.09
C ASN A 275 -35.32 23.14 -42.90
N ASN A 276 -34.18 23.80 -43.16
CA ASN A 276 -34.12 24.99 -44.01
C ASN A 276 -34.11 24.65 -45.51
N LEU A 277 -33.81 23.41 -45.91
CA LEU A 277 -33.84 22.92 -47.27
C LEU A 277 -35.26 22.47 -47.71
N ILE A 278 -36.17 22.25 -46.75
CA ILE A 278 -37.55 21.79 -46.98
C ILE A 278 -38.54 22.98 -47.06
N LYS A 279 -38.13 24.18 -46.69
CA LYS A 279 -38.85 25.43 -46.87
C LYS A 279 -38.39 26.15 -48.12
#